data_9450adde0eb708e424a1f653790e9396
#
_entry.id   9450adde0eb708e424a1f653790e9396
#
_cell.length_a   1.000
_cell.length_b   1.000
_cell.length_c   1.000
_cell.angle_alpha   90.00
_cell.angle_beta   90.00
_cell.angle_gamma   90.00
#
_symmetry.space_group_name_H-M   'P 1'
#
loop_
_entity.id
_entity.type
_entity.pdbx_description
1 polymer ?
#
loop_
_entity_poly.entity_id
_entity_poly.type
_entity_poly.pdbx_seq_one_letter_code
_entity_poly.pdbx_strand_id
1 'polypeptide(L)'
;MSQPRRLSHALLAAALLLAPAMVAAQDWPQLLGPRRDGTYNGGGLAASWPESGPKTLWKRDVGHGFSNPVVVGGHLILFHRIGDEELIESLDALTGAPEWTFRYATSYRDGFGFDPGPRASPVVAGSQVYTFSPQGILHCIRLADGKKVWRVDTHQEFGADKGYFGAASTPLVDGTTVFLNVGGSGGSGIIAFDKDTGRVLWKATNDEASYSSPVMAEIAGSRLAVFLTREGLQALDPKSGEVRHAMRWRSRSDASVNAAVPLVIGNRVFLSSSYGTGAVLLDLGGGEVKQVWSSDDSLSNHYATSVHKAGHLYGFHGRQEYGQVFRAIELATGKLKWEQEGFRAGTVTLAGDLLLILAENGELVMAAASPDGFKAFSRAKILDGVVRAYPALADGRLYARNESRLVCVDLR
;
A
#
# COMPACT_ATOMS: atom_id res chain seq x y z
N MET A 1 -8.49 55.54 67.55
CA MET A 1 -9.48 54.55 67.20
C MET A 1 -9.39 54.40 65.70
N SER A 2 -8.64 53.40 65.23
CA SER A 2 -8.36 53.10 63.81
C SER A 2 -9.09 51.80 63.44
N GLN A 3 -9.93 51.83 62.41
CA GLN A 3 -10.62 50.65 61.84
C GLN A 3 -9.72 49.92 60.85
N PRO A 4 -9.74 48.61 60.81
CA PRO A 4 -9.00 47.83 59.79
C PRO A 4 -9.80 47.69 58.48
N ARG A 5 -9.12 47.96 57.34
CA ARG A 5 -9.61 47.73 55.99
C ARG A 5 -9.62 46.21 55.68
N ARG A 6 -10.79 45.68 55.31
CA ARG A 6 -10.96 44.35 54.81
C ARG A 6 -10.52 44.28 53.29
N LEU A 7 -9.51 43.51 52.94
CA LEU A 7 -9.15 43.18 51.59
C LEU A 7 -10.03 41.99 51.12
N SER A 8 -10.87 42.25 50.14
CA SER A 8 -11.64 41.20 49.46
C SER A 8 -10.77 40.56 48.35
N HIS A 9 -10.45 39.31 48.51
CA HIS A 9 -9.77 38.51 47.47
C HIS A 9 -10.86 37.99 46.53
N ALA A 10 -10.90 38.50 45.29
CA ALA A 10 -11.69 37.93 44.21
C ALA A 10 -10.87 36.79 43.55
N LEU A 11 -11.33 35.56 43.73
CA LEU A 11 -10.81 34.38 42.99
C LEU A 11 -11.39 34.42 41.58
N LEU A 12 -10.53 34.70 40.59
CA LEU A 12 -10.85 34.49 39.17
C LEU A 12 -10.67 33.00 38.85
N ALA A 13 -11.78 32.28 38.67
CA ALA A 13 -11.78 30.93 38.14
C ALA A 13 -11.61 31.01 36.61
N ALA A 14 -10.43 30.68 36.09
CA ALA A 14 -10.17 30.50 34.67
C ALA A 14 -10.75 29.17 34.23
N ALA A 15 -11.87 29.17 33.52
CA ALA A 15 -12.41 28.01 32.85
C ALA A 15 -11.54 27.72 31.61
N LEU A 16 -10.68 26.69 31.65
CA LEU A 16 -10.02 26.15 30.47
C LEU A 16 -11.10 25.48 29.58
N LEU A 17 -11.49 26.14 28.51
CA LEU A 17 -12.23 25.55 27.43
C LEU A 17 -11.30 24.58 26.69
N LEU A 18 -11.38 23.27 26.96
CA LEU A 18 -10.82 22.21 26.12
C LEU A 18 -11.58 22.23 24.79
N ALA A 19 -11.00 22.87 23.77
CA ALA A 19 -11.46 22.71 22.41
C ALA A 19 -11.25 21.23 22.02
N PRO A 20 -12.26 20.55 21.45
CA PRO A 20 -12.07 19.20 20.97
C PRO A 20 -10.96 19.24 19.92
N ALA A 21 -9.92 18.40 20.08
CA ALA A 21 -8.90 18.22 19.07
C ALA A 21 -9.60 17.73 17.80
N MET A 22 -9.70 18.56 16.79
CA MET A 22 -10.15 18.13 15.46
C MET A 22 -9.12 17.10 14.98
N VAL A 23 -9.52 15.82 14.94
CA VAL A 23 -8.74 14.78 14.27
C VAL A 23 -8.66 15.21 12.81
N ALA A 24 -7.46 15.57 12.36
CA ALA A 24 -7.27 15.95 10.96
C ALA A 24 -7.69 14.78 10.07
N ALA A 25 -8.46 15.09 9.02
CA ALA A 25 -8.83 14.11 8.02
C ALA A 25 -7.55 13.43 7.50
N GLN A 26 -7.54 12.10 7.50
CA GLN A 26 -6.38 11.36 7.03
C GLN A 26 -6.58 10.97 5.58
N ASP A 27 -5.72 11.47 4.70
CA ASP A 27 -5.61 11.05 3.32
C ASP A 27 -5.02 9.64 3.19
N TRP A 28 -5.27 8.99 2.04
CA TRP A 28 -4.69 7.71 1.63
C TRP A 28 -4.01 7.86 0.26
N PRO A 29 -2.84 8.51 0.19
CA PRO A 29 -2.28 9.06 -1.05
C PRO A 29 -1.62 8.04 -1.97
N GLN A 30 -1.45 6.79 -1.52
CA GLN A 30 -0.71 5.76 -2.23
C GLN A 30 -1.05 4.36 -1.71
N LEU A 31 -0.46 3.33 -2.33
CA LEU A 31 -0.54 1.94 -1.89
C LEU A 31 -0.22 1.83 -0.39
N LEU A 32 -1.09 1.14 0.37
CA LEU A 32 -0.94 0.90 1.82
C LEU A 32 -0.88 2.18 2.67
N GLY A 33 -1.41 3.30 2.16
CA GLY A 33 -1.55 4.56 2.88
C GLY A 33 -0.28 5.40 2.97
N PRO A 34 -0.29 6.44 3.82
CA PRO A 34 0.76 7.46 3.84
C PRO A 34 2.17 6.92 4.08
N ARG A 35 2.31 5.83 4.85
CA ARG A 35 3.59 5.21 5.20
C ARG A 35 3.90 3.92 4.45
N ARG A 36 3.02 3.47 3.58
CA ARG A 36 3.12 2.18 2.86
C ARG A 36 3.24 0.97 3.79
N ASP A 37 2.67 1.04 4.97
CA ASP A 37 2.69 0.00 5.99
C ASP A 37 1.31 -0.61 6.30
N GLY A 38 0.29 -0.19 5.55
CA GLY A 38 -1.08 -0.66 5.74
C GLY A 38 -1.76 -0.11 7.00
N THR A 39 -1.22 0.96 7.62
CA THR A 39 -1.75 1.49 8.87
C THR A 39 -2.54 2.79 8.65
N TYR A 40 -3.74 2.83 9.21
CA TYR A 40 -4.59 4.01 9.31
C TYR A 40 -4.49 4.60 10.71
N ASN A 41 -4.15 5.90 10.79
CA ASN A 41 -4.03 6.64 12.04
C ASN A 41 -5.13 7.68 12.25
N GLY A 42 -6.10 7.79 11.33
CA GLY A 42 -7.30 8.57 11.53
C GLY A 42 -8.17 7.95 12.62
N GLY A 43 -8.93 8.79 13.31
CA GLY A 43 -9.89 8.33 14.32
C GLY A 43 -11.28 8.08 13.75
N GLY A 44 -12.22 7.78 14.63
CA GLY A 44 -13.64 7.84 14.34
C GLY A 44 -14.25 6.59 13.72
N LEU A 45 -13.53 5.45 13.69
CA LEU A 45 -14.15 4.19 13.27
C LEU A 45 -15.11 3.67 14.35
N ALA A 46 -16.27 3.18 13.93
CA ALA A 46 -17.20 2.50 14.81
C ALA A 46 -16.58 1.22 15.39
N ALA A 47 -16.94 0.88 16.62
CA ALA A 47 -16.46 -0.36 17.26
C ALA A 47 -17.08 -1.62 16.64
N SER A 48 -18.23 -1.48 15.98
CA SER A 48 -18.94 -2.55 15.27
C SER A 48 -19.95 -1.93 14.29
N TRP A 49 -20.40 -2.72 13.32
CA TRP A 49 -21.48 -2.35 12.41
C TRP A 49 -22.75 -3.16 12.73
N PRO A 50 -23.94 -2.68 12.34
CA PRO A 50 -25.15 -3.47 12.40
C PRO A 50 -25.04 -4.72 11.49
N GLU A 51 -25.93 -5.68 11.67
CA GLU A 51 -25.95 -6.92 10.87
C GLU A 51 -26.07 -6.65 9.36
N SER A 52 -26.71 -5.54 8.98
CA SER A 52 -26.77 -5.05 7.59
C SER A 52 -25.44 -4.55 7.02
N GLY A 53 -24.39 -4.48 7.84
CA GLY A 53 -23.08 -3.97 7.48
C GLY A 53 -22.95 -2.43 7.59
N PRO A 54 -21.77 -1.88 7.23
CA PRO A 54 -21.53 -0.46 7.20
C PRO A 54 -22.37 0.21 6.10
N LYS A 55 -22.75 1.46 6.33
CA LYS A 55 -23.56 2.22 5.37
C LYS A 55 -22.80 2.42 4.05
N THR A 56 -23.33 1.90 2.95
CA THR A 56 -22.87 2.26 1.61
C THR A 56 -23.28 3.71 1.30
N LEU A 57 -22.31 4.56 1.00
CA LEU A 57 -22.54 5.94 0.62
C LEU A 57 -22.84 6.06 -0.88
N TRP A 58 -22.04 5.38 -1.70
CA TRP A 58 -22.23 5.32 -3.15
C TRP A 58 -21.54 4.08 -3.75
N LYS A 59 -21.96 3.72 -4.97
CA LYS A 59 -21.38 2.68 -5.82
C LYS A 59 -21.25 3.21 -7.24
N ARG A 60 -20.18 2.79 -7.94
CA ARG A 60 -19.90 3.19 -9.32
C ARG A 60 -19.38 2.00 -10.12
N ASP A 61 -19.79 1.90 -11.39
CA ASP A 61 -19.18 0.98 -12.35
C ASP A 61 -17.80 1.48 -12.76
N VAL A 62 -16.84 0.56 -12.86
CA VAL A 62 -15.45 0.82 -13.22
C VAL A 62 -14.96 -0.28 -14.17
N GLY A 63 -13.81 -0.06 -14.80
CA GLY A 63 -13.19 -1.05 -15.69
C GLY A 63 -12.23 -1.98 -14.94
N HIS A 64 -11.55 -2.84 -15.71
CA HIS A 64 -10.59 -3.83 -15.23
C HIS A 64 -9.38 -3.24 -14.50
N GLY A 65 -8.74 -4.06 -13.67
CA GLY A 65 -7.49 -3.78 -12.97
C GLY A 65 -7.54 -4.09 -11.49
N PHE A 66 -6.36 -4.33 -10.92
CA PHE A 66 -6.15 -4.53 -9.49
C PHE A 66 -5.50 -3.31 -8.82
N SER A 67 -5.36 -2.21 -9.55
CA SER A 67 -4.89 -0.94 -9.02
C SER A 67 -5.83 -0.44 -7.92
N ASN A 68 -5.26 -0.03 -6.80
CA ASN A 68 -6.02 0.44 -5.64
C ASN A 68 -6.51 1.88 -5.87
N PRO A 69 -7.67 2.26 -5.36
CA PRO A 69 -8.03 3.66 -5.25
C PRO A 69 -7.09 4.37 -4.25
N VAL A 70 -6.88 5.67 -4.45
CA VAL A 70 -6.21 6.54 -3.48
C VAL A 70 -7.05 7.79 -3.26
N VAL A 71 -6.95 8.39 -2.07
CA VAL A 71 -7.79 9.54 -1.68
C VAL A 71 -6.95 10.64 -1.07
N VAL A 72 -7.02 11.85 -1.63
CA VAL A 72 -6.28 13.02 -1.15
C VAL A 72 -7.13 14.27 -1.31
N GLY A 73 -7.29 15.04 -0.22
CA GLY A 73 -7.97 16.34 -0.25
C GLY A 73 -9.39 16.29 -0.79
N GLY A 74 -10.10 15.17 -0.63
CA GLY A 74 -11.44 14.96 -1.17
C GLY A 74 -11.50 14.40 -2.59
N HIS A 75 -10.36 14.26 -3.27
CA HIS A 75 -10.26 13.61 -4.58
C HIS A 75 -9.96 12.13 -4.44
N LEU A 76 -10.74 11.26 -5.10
CA LEU A 76 -10.43 9.84 -5.25
C LEU A 76 -9.84 9.63 -6.64
N ILE A 77 -8.60 9.12 -6.69
CA ILE A 77 -7.94 8.79 -7.95
C ILE A 77 -8.03 7.30 -8.19
N LEU A 78 -8.55 6.93 -9.35
CA LEU A 78 -8.68 5.54 -9.80
C LEU A 78 -7.92 5.34 -11.11
N PHE A 79 -7.14 4.26 -11.19
CA PHE A 79 -6.47 3.81 -12.40
C PHE A 79 -7.05 2.47 -12.83
N HIS A 80 -7.67 2.41 -14.00
CA HIS A 80 -8.37 1.22 -14.50
C HIS A 80 -8.36 1.17 -16.02
N ARG A 81 -8.93 0.10 -16.61
CA ARG A 81 -9.01 -0.10 -18.05
C ARG A 81 -10.43 -0.36 -18.50
N ILE A 82 -10.86 0.34 -19.55
CA ILE A 82 -12.12 0.09 -20.26
C ILE A 82 -11.80 -0.18 -21.74
N GLY A 83 -12.14 -1.36 -22.22
CA GLY A 83 -11.82 -1.75 -23.60
C GLY A 83 -10.31 -1.72 -23.86
N ASP A 84 -9.88 -0.96 -24.84
CA ASP A 84 -8.48 -0.78 -25.21
C ASP A 84 -7.90 0.58 -24.75
N GLU A 85 -8.46 1.17 -23.71
CA GLU A 85 -7.96 2.40 -23.08
C GLU A 85 -7.70 2.19 -21.60
N GLU A 86 -6.57 2.69 -21.11
CA GLU A 86 -6.32 2.90 -19.69
C GLU A 86 -6.77 4.30 -19.29
N LEU A 87 -7.46 4.38 -18.16
CA LEU A 87 -8.06 5.59 -17.64
C LEU A 87 -7.53 5.89 -16.25
N ILE A 88 -7.12 7.14 -16.04
CA ILE A 88 -6.89 7.71 -14.72
C ILE A 88 -8.01 8.72 -14.50
N GLU A 89 -8.86 8.45 -13.52
CA GLU A 89 -10.00 9.30 -13.18
C GLU A 89 -9.81 9.94 -11.81
N SER A 90 -10.20 11.22 -11.69
CA SER A 90 -10.49 11.83 -10.42
C SER A 90 -11.99 11.87 -10.21
N LEU A 91 -12.39 11.45 -9.02
CA LEU A 91 -13.77 11.47 -8.56
C LEU A 91 -13.85 12.27 -7.26
N ASP A 92 -14.94 12.98 -7.02
CA ASP A 92 -15.27 13.47 -5.70
C ASP A 92 -15.43 12.29 -4.73
N ALA A 93 -14.62 12.24 -3.70
CA ALA A 93 -14.55 11.10 -2.79
C ALA A 93 -15.85 10.90 -1.98
N LEU A 94 -16.64 11.97 -1.75
CA LEU A 94 -17.88 11.90 -0.97
C LEU A 94 -19.05 11.36 -1.79
N THR A 95 -19.10 11.69 -3.08
CA THR A 95 -20.25 11.42 -3.94
C THR A 95 -19.98 10.39 -5.04
N GLY A 96 -18.70 10.12 -5.37
CA GLY A 96 -18.29 9.32 -6.51
C GLY A 96 -18.50 10.01 -7.87
N ALA A 97 -18.84 11.30 -7.88
CA ALA A 97 -19.02 12.06 -9.12
C ALA A 97 -17.68 12.27 -9.85
N PRO A 98 -17.64 12.15 -11.20
CA PRO A 98 -16.43 12.36 -11.96
C PRO A 98 -16.04 13.84 -11.95
N GLU A 99 -14.73 14.12 -11.81
CA GLU A 99 -14.16 15.46 -11.89
C GLU A 99 -13.38 15.65 -13.19
N TRP A 100 -12.45 14.72 -13.49
CA TRP A 100 -11.70 14.68 -14.74
C TRP A 100 -11.28 13.25 -15.09
N THR A 101 -10.95 13.04 -16.37
CA THR A 101 -10.45 11.76 -16.88
C THR A 101 -9.28 12.01 -17.82
N PHE A 102 -8.13 11.40 -17.57
CA PHE A 102 -7.04 11.25 -18.51
C PHE A 102 -7.05 9.82 -19.05
N ARG A 103 -7.01 9.66 -20.37
CA ARG A 103 -7.05 8.35 -21.04
C ARG A 103 -6.01 8.22 -22.14
N TYR A 104 -5.60 7.01 -22.39
CA TYR A 104 -4.69 6.68 -23.49
C TYR A 104 -4.87 5.21 -23.91
N ALA A 105 -4.55 4.94 -25.20
CA ALA A 105 -4.66 3.61 -25.75
C ALA A 105 -3.66 2.65 -25.12
N THR A 106 -4.08 1.38 -24.93
CA THR A 106 -3.25 0.29 -24.43
C THR A 106 -3.47 -0.97 -25.26
N SER A 107 -2.37 -1.61 -25.63
CA SER A 107 -2.37 -2.93 -26.28
C SER A 107 -1.99 -4.06 -25.33
N TYR A 108 -1.85 -3.76 -24.03
CA TYR A 108 -1.46 -4.76 -23.05
C TYR A 108 -2.43 -5.95 -23.06
N ARG A 109 -1.85 -7.15 -22.97
CA ARG A 109 -2.56 -8.41 -22.76
C ARG A 109 -1.82 -9.18 -21.68
N ASP A 110 -2.53 -9.60 -20.65
CA ASP A 110 -2.03 -10.50 -19.63
C ASP A 110 -1.70 -11.86 -20.27
N GLY A 111 -0.47 -12.33 -20.06
CA GLY A 111 -0.02 -13.60 -20.62
C GLY A 111 -0.78 -14.82 -20.12
N PHE A 112 -1.45 -14.72 -18.99
CA PHE A 112 -2.26 -15.77 -18.37
C PHE A 112 -3.77 -15.52 -18.46
N GLY A 113 -4.19 -14.35 -18.97
CA GLY A 113 -5.61 -14.01 -19.14
C GLY A 113 -6.36 -13.70 -17.85
N PHE A 114 -5.68 -13.34 -16.75
CA PHE A 114 -6.35 -13.05 -15.48
C PHE A 114 -7.06 -11.70 -15.48
N ASP A 115 -6.36 -10.64 -15.88
CA ASP A 115 -6.93 -9.28 -15.92
C ASP A 115 -6.07 -8.36 -16.81
N PRO A 116 -6.68 -7.65 -17.77
CA PRO A 116 -5.95 -6.81 -18.71
C PRO A 116 -5.65 -5.40 -18.17
N GLY A 117 -6.11 -5.05 -16.97
CA GLY A 117 -5.97 -3.71 -16.41
C GLY A 117 -4.72 -3.49 -15.56
N PRO A 118 -4.54 -2.26 -15.09
CA PRO A 118 -3.38 -1.87 -14.27
C PRO A 118 -3.39 -2.53 -12.89
N ARG A 119 -2.18 -2.79 -12.39
CA ARG A 119 -1.93 -3.36 -11.06
C ARG A 119 -1.27 -2.37 -10.11
N ALA A 120 -0.34 -1.54 -10.62
CA ALA A 120 0.27 -0.49 -9.82
C ALA A 120 -0.77 0.56 -9.41
N SER A 121 -0.71 0.99 -8.16
CA SER A 121 -1.59 2.03 -7.64
C SER A 121 -1.15 3.42 -8.10
N PRO A 122 -2.07 4.37 -8.26
CA PRO A 122 -1.70 5.78 -8.34
C PRO A 122 -0.96 6.23 -7.08
N VAL A 123 -0.14 7.26 -7.23
CA VAL A 123 0.49 7.97 -6.11
C VAL A 123 0.20 9.44 -6.26
N VAL A 124 -0.37 10.07 -5.24
CA VAL A 124 -0.57 11.52 -5.20
C VAL A 124 0.51 12.14 -4.32
N ALA A 125 1.30 13.05 -4.89
CA ALA A 125 2.32 13.79 -4.16
C ALA A 125 2.26 15.28 -4.53
N GLY A 126 1.83 16.10 -3.57
CA GLY A 126 1.55 17.51 -3.82
C GLY A 126 0.44 17.70 -4.84
N SER A 127 0.71 18.44 -5.91
CA SER A 127 -0.25 18.71 -6.98
C SER A 127 -0.20 17.71 -8.15
N GLN A 128 0.49 16.58 -8.00
CA GLN A 128 0.76 15.64 -9.08
C GLN A 128 0.31 14.23 -8.73
N VAL A 129 -0.11 13.48 -9.76
CA VAL A 129 -0.49 12.07 -9.72
C VAL A 129 0.49 11.30 -10.59
N TYR A 130 1.05 10.22 -10.06
CA TYR A 130 1.96 9.33 -10.77
C TYR A 130 1.31 7.97 -10.94
N THR A 131 1.35 7.42 -12.16
CA THR A 131 0.82 6.09 -12.48
C THR A 131 1.82 5.31 -13.30
N PHE A 132 1.89 4.00 -13.09
CA PHE A 132 2.74 3.11 -13.84
C PHE A 132 1.90 1.98 -14.46
N SER A 133 1.84 1.96 -15.79
CA SER A 133 0.98 1.03 -16.52
C SER A 133 1.63 -0.35 -16.69
N PRO A 134 0.84 -1.41 -16.95
CA PRO A 134 1.38 -2.74 -17.26
C PRO A 134 2.31 -2.76 -18.48
N GLN A 135 2.19 -1.79 -19.39
CA GLN A 135 3.08 -1.61 -20.55
C GLN A 135 4.38 -0.86 -20.21
N GLY A 136 4.65 -0.57 -18.93
CA GLY A 136 5.85 0.14 -18.53
C GLY A 136 5.80 1.64 -18.80
N ILE A 137 4.62 2.24 -18.90
CA ILE A 137 4.46 3.68 -19.09
C ILE A 137 4.30 4.36 -17.73
N LEU A 138 5.25 5.20 -17.37
CA LEU A 138 5.18 6.07 -16.20
C LEU A 138 4.63 7.43 -16.63
N HIS A 139 3.49 7.83 -16.06
CA HIS A 139 2.90 9.15 -16.28
C HIS A 139 2.99 10.02 -15.02
N CYS A 140 3.22 11.30 -15.22
CA CYS A 140 2.93 12.35 -14.25
C CYS A 140 1.79 13.21 -14.81
N ILE A 141 0.75 13.39 -13.99
CA ILE A 141 -0.50 14.06 -14.34
C ILE A 141 -0.78 15.11 -13.26
N ARG A 142 -1.29 16.28 -13.63
CA ARG A 142 -1.69 17.30 -12.66
C ARG A 142 -2.99 16.89 -11.96
N LEU A 143 -2.98 16.91 -10.62
CA LEU A 143 -4.14 16.50 -9.80
C LEU A 143 -5.37 17.35 -10.08
N ALA A 144 -5.22 18.65 -10.30
CA ALA A 144 -6.33 19.58 -10.40
C ALA A 144 -7.20 19.42 -11.66
N ASP A 145 -6.65 18.91 -12.78
CA ASP A 145 -7.36 18.89 -14.07
C ASP A 145 -7.00 17.70 -14.98
N GLY A 146 -6.20 16.74 -14.52
CA GLY A 146 -5.84 15.56 -15.27
C GLY A 146 -4.91 15.79 -16.45
N LYS A 147 -4.31 16.99 -16.60
CA LYS A 147 -3.39 17.25 -17.70
C LYS A 147 -2.06 16.55 -17.51
N LYS A 148 -1.60 15.89 -18.56
CA LYS A 148 -0.29 15.25 -18.57
C LYS A 148 0.82 16.28 -18.42
N VAL A 149 1.72 16.04 -17.47
CA VAL A 149 2.93 16.85 -17.25
C VAL A 149 4.08 16.23 -18.03
N TRP A 150 4.37 14.95 -17.81
CA TRP A 150 5.39 14.21 -18.55
C TRP A 150 5.04 12.71 -18.64
N ARG A 151 5.78 11.99 -19.47
CA ARG A 151 5.66 10.55 -19.71
C ARG A 151 7.03 9.95 -19.96
N VAL A 152 7.26 8.75 -19.43
CA VAL A 152 8.44 7.91 -19.71
C VAL A 152 7.97 6.52 -20.13
N ASP A 153 8.57 5.96 -21.17
CA ASP A 153 8.34 4.59 -21.62
C ASP A 153 9.52 3.71 -21.19
N THR A 154 9.35 2.98 -20.10
CA THR A 154 10.47 2.23 -19.52
C THR A 154 10.90 1.04 -20.36
N HIS A 155 10.00 0.44 -21.14
CA HIS A 155 10.34 -0.64 -22.05
C HIS A 155 11.21 -0.12 -23.20
N GLN A 156 10.79 0.98 -23.80
CA GLN A 156 11.50 1.58 -24.93
C GLN A 156 12.83 2.22 -24.53
N GLU A 157 12.85 2.95 -23.41
CA GLU A 157 13.99 3.77 -23.00
C GLU A 157 15.06 2.99 -22.24
N PHE A 158 14.68 1.92 -21.52
CA PHE A 158 15.59 1.19 -20.65
C PHE A 158 15.66 -0.32 -20.94
N GLY A 159 14.95 -0.80 -21.94
CA GLY A 159 14.92 -2.22 -22.29
C GLY A 159 14.31 -3.09 -21.18
N ALA A 160 13.31 -2.56 -20.47
CA ALA A 160 12.62 -3.32 -19.45
C ALA A 160 11.73 -4.40 -20.07
N ASP A 161 11.72 -5.60 -19.46
CA ASP A 161 10.88 -6.69 -19.90
C ASP A 161 9.43 -6.51 -19.43
N LYS A 162 8.49 -7.05 -20.20
CA LYS A 162 7.07 -7.04 -19.87
C LYS A 162 6.75 -7.78 -18.57
N GLY A 163 7.55 -8.80 -18.21
CA GLY A 163 7.22 -9.73 -17.14
C GLY A 163 5.99 -10.58 -17.44
N TYR A 164 5.57 -11.40 -16.49
CA TYR A 164 4.39 -12.29 -16.64
C TYR A 164 3.06 -11.51 -16.62
N PHE A 165 2.97 -10.51 -15.72
CA PHE A 165 1.73 -9.77 -15.43
C PHE A 165 1.85 -8.28 -15.75
N GLY A 166 2.80 -7.88 -16.60
CA GLY A 166 3.11 -6.49 -16.88
C GLY A 166 3.85 -5.81 -15.72
N ALA A 167 4.17 -4.54 -15.89
CA ALA A 167 4.75 -3.74 -14.82
C ALA A 167 3.68 -3.47 -13.72
N ALA A 168 4.03 -3.66 -12.45
CA ALA A 168 3.07 -3.59 -11.35
C ALA A 168 3.62 -2.92 -10.07
N SER A 169 4.91 -2.62 -10.01
CA SER A 169 5.50 -1.89 -8.87
C SER A 169 4.94 -0.48 -8.82
N THR A 170 4.30 -0.12 -7.71
CA THR A 170 3.80 1.25 -7.50
C THR A 170 4.98 2.21 -7.30
N PRO A 171 5.08 3.31 -8.04
CA PRO A 171 6.15 4.30 -7.87
C PRO A 171 6.22 4.80 -6.43
N LEU A 172 7.43 5.02 -5.92
CA LEU A 172 7.64 5.70 -4.64
C LEU A 172 8.03 7.14 -4.91
N VAL A 173 7.28 8.10 -4.36
CA VAL A 173 7.62 9.52 -4.46
C VAL A 173 8.11 10.02 -3.12
N ASP A 174 9.32 10.57 -3.10
CA ASP A 174 9.90 11.18 -1.90
C ASP A 174 10.65 12.48 -2.25
N GLY A 175 10.28 13.57 -1.60
CA GLY A 175 10.85 14.89 -1.89
C GLY A 175 10.65 15.30 -3.35
N THR A 176 11.75 15.38 -4.10
CA THR A 176 11.78 15.75 -5.53
C THR A 176 11.97 14.53 -6.45
N THR A 177 11.89 13.33 -5.94
CA THR A 177 12.30 12.11 -6.66
C THR A 177 11.17 11.09 -6.75
N VAL A 178 11.04 10.46 -7.92
CA VAL A 178 10.22 9.27 -8.15
C VAL A 178 11.16 8.07 -8.32
N PHE A 179 11.02 7.07 -7.47
CA PHE A 179 11.79 5.82 -7.53
C PHE A 179 10.92 4.71 -8.11
N LEU A 180 11.50 3.91 -8.99
CA LEU A 180 10.79 2.84 -9.67
C LEU A 180 11.66 1.59 -9.84
N ASN A 181 11.09 0.41 -9.58
CA ASN A 181 11.67 -0.88 -9.95
C ASN A 181 11.31 -1.15 -11.42
N VAL A 182 12.25 -0.87 -12.32
CA VAL A 182 12.05 -0.90 -13.77
C VAL A 182 12.41 -2.25 -14.37
N GLY A 183 13.48 -2.88 -13.87
CA GLY A 183 13.98 -4.16 -14.39
C GLY A 183 14.59 -4.06 -15.78
N GLY A 184 15.10 -2.87 -16.12
CA GLY A 184 15.73 -2.63 -17.43
C GLY A 184 17.18 -3.11 -17.50
N SER A 185 17.70 -3.16 -18.72
CA SER A 185 19.08 -3.55 -18.99
C SER A 185 20.09 -2.42 -18.72
N GLY A 186 21.39 -2.75 -18.70
CA GLY A 186 22.45 -1.75 -18.60
C GLY A 186 22.43 -0.91 -17.31
N GLY A 187 22.22 -1.53 -16.17
CA GLY A 187 22.18 -0.85 -14.88
C GLY A 187 20.84 -0.18 -14.58
N SER A 188 19.79 -0.50 -15.29
CA SER A 188 18.47 0.13 -15.19
C SER A 188 17.44 -0.71 -14.42
N GLY A 189 17.87 -1.53 -13.47
CA GLY A 189 16.99 -2.33 -12.61
C GLY A 189 16.14 -1.46 -11.71
N ILE A 190 16.75 -0.44 -11.08
CA ILE A 190 16.09 0.59 -10.29
C ILE A 190 16.48 1.96 -10.84
N ILE A 191 15.49 2.82 -11.04
CA ILE A 191 15.71 4.16 -11.58
C ILE A 191 15.05 5.20 -10.69
N ALA A 192 15.77 6.31 -10.48
CA ALA A 192 15.22 7.52 -9.89
C ALA A 192 15.02 8.59 -10.97
N PHE A 193 13.84 9.20 -10.94
CA PHE A 193 13.46 10.28 -11.85
C PHE A 193 13.20 11.56 -11.06
N ASP A 194 13.51 12.69 -11.66
CA ASP A 194 13.04 13.99 -11.19
C ASP A 194 11.51 14.04 -11.30
N LYS A 195 10.83 14.33 -10.20
CA LYS A 195 9.37 14.22 -10.11
C LYS A 195 8.62 15.21 -11.00
N ASP A 196 9.23 16.37 -11.30
CA ASP A 196 8.58 17.45 -12.03
C ASP A 196 8.82 17.35 -13.55
N THR A 197 9.90 16.68 -13.97
CA THR A 197 10.30 16.61 -15.38
C THR A 197 10.35 15.18 -15.96
N GLY A 198 10.39 14.14 -15.13
CA GLY A 198 10.60 12.76 -15.56
C GLY A 198 12.04 12.45 -16.01
N ARG A 199 12.98 13.38 -15.86
CA ARG A 199 14.39 13.18 -16.22
C ARG A 199 15.04 12.19 -15.25
N VAL A 200 15.84 11.26 -15.77
CA VAL A 200 16.63 10.33 -14.96
C VAL A 200 17.64 11.09 -14.10
N LEU A 201 17.63 10.84 -12.80
CA LEU A 201 18.61 11.35 -11.85
C LEU A 201 19.76 10.37 -11.65
N TRP A 202 19.43 9.09 -11.48
CA TRP A 202 20.39 8.00 -11.40
C TRP A 202 19.74 6.65 -11.75
N LYS A 203 20.58 5.66 -12.03
CA LYS A 203 20.22 4.27 -12.29
C LYS A 203 21.04 3.38 -11.37
N ALA A 204 20.49 2.26 -10.94
CA ALA A 204 21.18 1.28 -10.11
C ALA A 204 20.68 -0.14 -10.39
N THR A 205 21.55 -1.11 -10.16
CA THR A 205 21.34 -2.56 -10.26
C THR A 205 21.03 -3.06 -11.68
N ASN A 206 21.14 -4.37 -11.85
CA ASN A 206 20.67 -5.09 -13.05
C ASN A 206 19.54 -6.07 -12.70
N ASP A 207 18.90 -5.87 -11.54
CA ASP A 207 17.86 -6.75 -11.06
C ASP A 207 16.63 -6.66 -11.96
N GLU A 208 16.03 -7.79 -12.25
CA GLU A 208 14.71 -7.85 -12.89
C GLU A 208 13.67 -7.17 -12.01
N ALA A 209 12.64 -6.60 -12.63
CA ALA A 209 11.52 -6.03 -11.90
C ALA A 209 10.72 -7.11 -11.17
N SER A 210 10.29 -6.77 -9.96
CA SER A 210 9.27 -7.51 -9.22
C SER A 210 7.91 -6.79 -9.29
N TYR A 211 6.91 -7.37 -8.67
CA TYR A 211 5.59 -6.76 -8.47
C TYR A 211 5.49 -6.04 -7.13
N SER A 212 6.52 -6.17 -6.27
CA SER A 212 6.62 -5.47 -5.00
C SER A 212 6.89 -3.98 -5.20
N SER A 213 6.34 -3.17 -4.33
CA SER A 213 6.51 -1.72 -4.36
C SER A 213 7.53 -1.27 -3.32
N PRO A 214 8.42 -0.31 -3.62
CA PRO A 214 9.43 0.15 -2.68
C PRO A 214 8.84 0.99 -1.54
N VAL A 215 9.61 1.08 -0.45
CA VAL A 215 9.31 1.95 0.70
C VAL A 215 10.50 2.84 1.04
N MET A 216 10.23 4.02 1.60
CA MET A 216 11.26 4.87 2.19
C MET A 216 11.32 4.60 3.69
N ALA A 217 12.52 4.41 4.25
CA ALA A 217 12.68 4.11 5.66
C ALA A 217 13.96 4.73 6.25
N GLU A 218 13.92 4.99 7.55
CA GLU A 218 15.10 5.30 8.34
C GLU A 218 15.64 4.00 8.96
N ILE A 219 16.86 3.61 8.60
CA ILE A 219 17.53 2.39 9.10
C ILE A 219 18.91 2.78 9.60
N ALA A 220 19.21 2.51 10.87
CA ALA A 220 20.47 2.85 11.52
C ALA A 220 20.88 4.33 11.31
N GLY A 221 19.91 5.26 11.36
CA GLY A 221 20.12 6.69 11.16
C GLY A 221 20.35 7.11 9.70
N SER A 222 20.22 6.20 8.75
CA SER A 222 20.29 6.48 7.31
C SER A 222 18.93 6.36 6.66
N ARG A 223 18.58 7.35 5.82
CA ARG A 223 17.37 7.29 5.00
C ARG A 223 17.65 6.44 3.76
N LEU A 224 16.89 5.38 3.56
CA LEU A 224 17.08 4.40 2.49
C LEU A 224 15.79 4.16 1.72
N ALA A 225 15.92 4.00 0.41
CA ALA A 225 14.87 3.45 -0.45
C ALA A 225 15.02 1.93 -0.49
N VAL A 226 14.03 1.21 0.05
CA VAL A 226 14.06 -0.25 0.23
C VAL A 226 13.18 -0.92 -0.81
N PHE A 227 13.77 -1.80 -1.61
CA PHE A 227 13.11 -2.56 -2.66
C PHE A 227 13.18 -4.05 -2.37
N LEU A 228 12.15 -4.77 -2.73
CA LEU A 228 12.19 -6.21 -2.96
C LEU A 228 12.10 -6.42 -4.46
N THR A 229 13.26 -6.52 -5.12
CA THR A 229 13.35 -6.83 -6.55
C THR A 229 13.08 -8.31 -6.81
N ARG A 230 13.13 -8.74 -8.07
CA ARG A 230 13.05 -10.15 -8.40
C ARG A 230 14.21 -10.96 -7.79
N GLU A 231 15.38 -10.33 -7.62
CA GLU A 231 16.58 -10.96 -7.06
C GLU A 231 16.64 -10.94 -5.53
N GLY A 232 15.92 -10.00 -4.88
CA GLY A 232 15.90 -9.89 -3.42
C GLY A 232 15.88 -8.47 -2.90
N LEU A 233 16.43 -8.30 -1.71
CA LEU A 233 16.54 -6.99 -1.04
C LEU A 233 17.57 -6.11 -1.74
N GLN A 234 17.15 -4.88 -2.00
CA GLN A 234 18.02 -3.76 -2.36
C GLN A 234 17.63 -2.55 -1.51
N ALA A 235 18.54 -2.05 -0.67
CA ALA A 235 18.34 -0.82 0.09
C ALA A 235 19.39 0.19 -0.34
N LEU A 236 18.94 1.31 -0.93
CA LEU A 236 19.78 2.27 -1.61
C LEU A 236 19.74 3.64 -0.95
N ASP A 237 20.86 4.36 -1.02
CA ASP A 237 20.86 5.80 -0.77
C ASP A 237 19.97 6.50 -1.80
N PRO A 238 18.92 7.23 -1.38
CA PRO A 238 17.96 7.82 -2.30
C PRO A 238 18.53 8.96 -3.15
N LYS A 239 19.65 9.56 -2.76
CA LYS A 239 20.27 10.67 -3.49
C LYS A 239 21.21 10.19 -4.60
N SER A 240 21.96 9.12 -4.33
CA SER A 240 23.01 8.64 -5.24
C SER A 240 22.66 7.37 -5.98
N GLY A 241 21.70 6.57 -5.48
CA GLY A 241 21.44 5.21 -5.97
C GLY A 241 22.47 4.18 -5.51
N GLU A 242 23.40 4.57 -4.61
CA GLU A 242 24.39 3.63 -4.06
C GLU A 242 23.68 2.57 -3.23
N VAL A 243 23.95 1.30 -3.54
CA VAL A 243 23.43 0.16 -2.78
C VAL A 243 24.18 0.08 -1.44
N ARG A 244 23.44 0.30 -0.36
CA ARG A 244 23.95 0.21 1.02
C ARG A 244 23.82 -1.18 1.60
N HIS A 245 22.68 -1.85 1.31
CA HIS A 245 22.44 -3.21 1.73
C HIS A 245 21.79 -3.98 0.58
N ALA A 246 22.28 -5.18 0.34
CA ALA A 246 21.70 -6.11 -0.62
C ALA A 246 21.74 -7.53 -0.07
N MET A 247 20.71 -8.30 -0.37
CA MET A 247 20.69 -9.73 -0.06
C MET A 247 19.90 -10.46 -1.14
N ARG A 248 20.53 -11.46 -1.77
CA ARG A 248 19.82 -12.35 -2.69
C ARG A 248 18.81 -13.19 -1.90
N TRP A 249 17.54 -13.02 -2.25
CA TRP A 249 16.44 -13.77 -1.64
C TRP A 249 15.33 -13.95 -2.67
N ARG A 250 15.37 -15.07 -3.36
CA ARG A 250 14.54 -15.38 -4.52
C ARG A 250 14.08 -16.83 -4.47
N SER A 251 12.85 -17.10 -4.92
CA SER A 251 12.38 -18.46 -5.19
C SER A 251 13.24 -19.15 -6.24
N ARG A 252 13.34 -20.47 -6.12
CA ARG A 252 13.93 -21.33 -7.15
C ARG A 252 13.03 -21.49 -8.38
N SER A 253 11.74 -21.17 -8.24
CA SER A 253 10.78 -21.22 -9.35
C SER A 253 10.91 -19.96 -10.22
N ASP A 254 11.12 -20.14 -11.52
CA ASP A 254 11.15 -19.02 -12.48
C ASP A 254 9.79 -18.33 -12.61
N ALA A 255 8.70 -19.05 -12.38
CA ALA A 255 7.33 -18.49 -12.38
C ALA A 255 6.94 -17.81 -11.06
N SER A 256 7.88 -17.61 -10.12
CA SER A 256 7.57 -16.92 -8.85
C SER A 256 7.41 -15.43 -9.03
N VAL A 257 6.65 -14.80 -8.12
CA VAL A 257 6.50 -13.36 -8.03
C VAL A 257 6.84 -12.89 -6.62
N ASN A 258 7.56 -11.77 -6.51
CA ASN A 258 7.72 -11.01 -5.27
C ASN A 258 6.72 -9.84 -5.36
N ALA A 259 5.66 -9.86 -4.59
CA ALA A 259 4.58 -8.87 -4.71
C ALA A 259 4.27 -8.16 -3.38
N ALA A 260 4.46 -8.81 -2.24
CA ALA A 260 4.32 -8.17 -0.95
C ALA A 260 5.35 -7.04 -0.77
N VAL A 261 4.92 -5.92 -0.20
CA VAL A 261 5.77 -4.76 0.05
C VAL A 261 6.71 -5.04 1.22
N PRO A 262 8.00 -4.64 1.18
CA PRO A 262 8.89 -4.72 2.34
C PRO A 262 8.29 -4.00 3.54
N LEU A 263 8.27 -4.64 4.71
CA LEU A 263 7.80 -3.99 5.93
C LEU A 263 9.00 -3.66 6.82
N VAL A 264 9.25 -2.37 7.02
CA VAL A 264 10.39 -1.89 7.80
C VAL A 264 9.94 -1.54 9.22
N ILE A 265 10.56 -2.15 10.22
CA ILE A 265 10.26 -1.95 11.64
C ILE A 265 11.57 -1.64 12.38
N GLY A 266 11.84 -0.36 12.66
CA GLY A 266 13.16 0.08 13.14
C GLY A 266 14.27 -0.27 12.16
N ASN A 267 15.29 -0.99 12.61
CA ASN A 267 16.38 -1.45 11.75
C ASN A 267 16.10 -2.80 11.06
N ARG A 268 14.91 -3.34 11.22
CA ARG A 268 14.55 -4.66 10.68
C ARG A 268 13.67 -4.54 9.45
N VAL A 269 13.90 -5.43 8.50
CA VAL A 269 13.12 -5.54 7.26
C VAL A 269 12.52 -6.94 7.20
N PHE A 270 11.19 -7.01 7.18
CA PHE A 270 10.46 -8.24 6.92
C PHE A 270 10.15 -8.31 5.43
N LEU A 271 10.58 -9.41 4.80
CA LEU A 271 10.27 -9.75 3.42
C LEU A 271 9.47 -11.05 3.40
N SER A 272 8.53 -11.13 2.49
CA SER A 272 7.72 -12.33 2.32
C SER A 272 7.37 -12.58 0.87
N SER A 273 7.43 -13.85 0.48
CA SER A 273 7.06 -14.35 -0.84
C SER A 273 6.66 -15.80 -0.70
N SER A 274 5.63 -16.21 -1.42
CA SER A 274 5.26 -17.62 -1.52
C SER A 274 6.27 -18.41 -2.37
N TYR A 275 5.87 -19.52 -2.96
CA TYR A 275 6.68 -20.32 -3.88
C TYR A 275 7.84 -21.07 -3.22
N GLY A 276 7.65 -21.53 -1.97
CA GLY A 276 8.68 -22.26 -1.21
C GLY A 276 9.86 -21.37 -0.76
N THR A 277 9.68 -20.05 -0.81
CA THR A 277 10.66 -19.06 -0.35
C THR A 277 10.33 -18.59 1.06
N GLY A 278 9.05 -18.41 1.35
CA GLY A 278 8.53 -18.11 2.67
C GLY A 278 8.66 -16.66 3.08
N ALA A 279 9.06 -16.47 4.31
CA ALA A 279 9.30 -15.17 4.93
C ALA A 279 10.69 -15.12 5.57
N VAL A 280 11.26 -13.92 5.63
CA VAL A 280 12.55 -13.66 6.28
C VAL A 280 12.48 -12.34 7.05
N LEU A 281 13.05 -12.33 8.25
CA LEU A 281 13.33 -11.11 9.00
C LEU A 281 14.82 -10.83 8.94
N LEU A 282 15.17 -9.67 8.44
CA LEU A 282 16.56 -9.18 8.32
C LEU A 282 16.80 -8.05 9.30
N ASP A 283 18.01 -7.96 9.84
CA ASP A 283 18.49 -6.82 10.63
C ASP A 283 19.61 -6.10 9.84
N LEU A 284 19.41 -4.82 9.59
CA LEU A 284 20.31 -3.96 8.83
C LEU A 284 21.05 -2.95 9.73
N GLY A 285 20.84 -3.01 11.05
CA GLY A 285 21.38 -2.03 12.01
C GLY A 285 22.90 -2.10 12.24
N GLY A 286 23.53 -3.20 11.86
CA GLY A 286 24.97 -3.46 12.12
C GLY A 286 25.90 -3.25 10.93
N GLY A 287 25.46 -2.58 9.87
CA GLY A 287 26.25 -2.38 8.63
C GLY A 287 26.14 -3.54 7.64
N GLU A 288 26.14 -4.77 8.08
CA GLU A 288 25.87 -5.97 7.26
C GLU A 288 24.43 -6.44 7.44
N VAL A 289 23.89 -7.06 6.39
CA VAL A 289 22.56 -7.70 6.45
C VAL A 289 22.67 -9.00 7.24
N LYS A 290 21.94 -9.08 8.38
CA LYS A 290 21.87 -10.29 9.18
C LYS A 290 20.49 -10.91 9.09
N GLN A 291 20.42 -12.19 8.73
CA GLN A 291 19.18 -12.94 8.84
C GLN A 291 18.90 -13.26 10.31
N VAL A 292 17.78 -12.73 10.82
CA VAL A 292 17.30 -13.04 12.18
C VAL A 292 16.62 -14.41 12.17
N TRP A 293 15.72 -14.63 11.25
CA TRP A 293 15.07 -15.93 10.98
C TRP A 293 14.55 -15.97 9.53
N SER A 294 14.28 -17.20 9.03
CA SER A 294 13.60 -17.45 7.77
C SER A 294 12.76 -18.71 7.89
N SER A 295 11.56 -18.70 7.33
CA SER A 295 10.63 -19.85 7.37
C SER A 295 9.59 -19.76 6.25
N ASP A 296 9.29 -20.88 5.62
CA ASP A 296 8.16 -20.99 4.68
C ASP A 296 6.83 -21.29 5.41
N ASP A 297 6.90 -21.78 6.65
CA ASP A 297 5.73 -22.11 7.47
C ASP A 297 5.23 -20.96 8.37
N SER A 298 5.94 -19.83 8.41
CA SER A 298 5.60 -18.68 9.27
C SER A 298 4.49 -17.84 8.65
N LEU A 299 4.86 -16.88 7.81
CA LEU A 299 3.93 -15.95 7.15
C LEU A 299 4.37 -15.70 5.71
N SER A 300 4.09 -16.67 4.86
CA SER A 300 4.46 -16.71 3.45
C SER A 300 3.39 -15.96 2.63
N ASN A 301 3.55 -14.66 2.48
CA ASN A 301 2.60 -13.83 1.71
C ASN A 301 2.71 -14.12 0.21
N HIS A 302 1.59 -14.08 -0.52
CA HIS A 302 1.57 -14.17 -1.98
C HIS A 302 1.61 -12.77 -2.61
N TYR A 303 0.50 -12.04 -2.58
CA TYR A 303 0.44 -10.66 -3.08
C TYR A 303 0.05 -9.64 -1.99
N ALA A 304 -0.59 -10.09 -0.92
CA ALA A 304 -1.00 -9.20 0.16
C ALA A 304 0.14 -8.98 1.15
N THR A 305 0.34 -7.73 1.53
CA THR A 305 1.32 -7.31 2.54
C THR A 305 0.71 -7.44 3.93
N SER A 306 1.49 -7.92 4.88
CA SER A 306 1.10 -8.00 6.30
C SER A 306 1.18 -6.63 6.98
N VAL A 307 0.49 -6.46 8.12
CA VAL A 307 0.58 -5.27 8.96
C VAL A 307 1.26 -5.61 10.28
N HIS A 308 1.94 -4.63 10.87
CA HIS A 308 2.67 -4.79 12.14
C HIS A 308 1.98 -4.05 13.26
N LYS A 309 1.83 -4.73 14.42
CA LYS A 309 1.41 -4.11 15.67
C LYS A 309 2.07 -4.76 16.87
N ALA A 310 2.69 -3.95 17.73
CA ALA A 310 3.23 -4.35 19.04
C ALA A 310 4.03 -5.67 19.00
N GLY A 311 4.96 -5.78 18.04
CA GLY A 311 5.83 -6.95 17.90
C GLY A 311 5.19 -8.16 17.23
N HIS A 312 4.01 -8.02 16.63
CA HIS A 312 3.32 -9.08 15.90
C HIS A 312 3.01 -8.66 14.48
N LEU A 313 3.01 -9.62 13.56
CA LEU A 313 2.56 -9.44 12.18
C LEU A 313 1.23 -10.15 11.97
N TYR A 314 0.34 -9.50 11.22
CA TYR A 314 -0.97 -10.04 10.83
C TYR A 314 -1.06 -10.02 9.31
N GLY A 315 -1.37 -11.17 8.70
CA GLY A 315 -1.41 -11.26 7.24
C GLY A 315 -1.85 -12.62 6.73
N PHE A 316 -1.91 -12.73 5.42
CA PHE A 316 -2.33 -13.95 4.73
C PHE A 316 -1.12 -14.83 4.42
N HIS A 317 -1.17 -16.09 4.84
CA HIS A 317 -0.15 -17.11 4.57
C HIS A 317 -0.59 -18.05 3.46
N GLY A 318 0.35 -18.40 2.60
CA GLY A 318 0.16 -19.38 1.52
C GLY A 318 -0.12 -18.73 0.15
N ARG A 319 -0.27 -19.57 -0.86
CA ARG A 319 -0.61 -19.13 -2.22
C ARG A 319 -2.12 -19.03 -2.38
N GLN A 320 -2.55 -17.97 -3.05
CA GLN A 320 -3.96 -17.71 -3.30
C GLN A 320 -4.67 -18.86 -4.03
N GLU A 321 -4.00 -19.51 -4.99
CA GLU A 321 -4.58 -20.59 -5.80
C GLU A 321 -4.93 -21.85 -4.98
N TYR A 322 -4.27 -22.03 -3.84
CA TYR A 322 -4.50 -23.18 -2.95
C TYR A 322 -5.36 -22.82 -1.73
N GLY A 323 -5.78 -21.56 -1.62
CA GLY A 323 -6.39 -20.99 -0.44
C GLY A 323 -5.36 -20.53 0.58
N GLN A 324 -5.63 -19.36 1.16
CA GLN A 324 -4.78 -18.77 2.18
C GLN A 324 -5.47 -18.84 3.54
N VAL A 325 -4.65 -18.87 4.60
CA VAL A 325 -5.10 -18.70 5.98
C VAL A 325 -4.64 -17.35 6.49
N PHE A 326 -5.44 -16.71 7.34
CA PHE A 326 -5.06 -15.47 8.00
C PHE A 326 -4.33 -15.78 9.30
N ARG A 327 -3.16 -15.19 9.53
CA ARG A 327 -2.28 -15.53 10.65
C ARG A 327 -1.85 -14.32 11.46
N ALA A 328 -1.60 -14.55 12.75
CA ALA A 328 -0.73 -13.73 13.57
C ALA A 328 0.55 -14.49 13.89
N ILE A 329 1.70 -13.82 13.76
CA ILE A 329 3.00 -14.36 14.15
C ILE A 329 3.74 -13.37 15.05
N GLU A 330 4.66 -13.85 15.87
CA GLU A 330 5.61 -13.02 16.59
C GLU A 330 6.71 -12.55 15.64
N LEU A 331 6.91 -11.24 15.52
CA LEU A 331 7.90 -10.66 14.61
C LEU A 331 9.32 -11.14 14.92
N ALA A 332 9.69 -11.18 16.21
CA ALA A 332 11.08 -11.46 16.63
C ALA A 332 11.55 -12.88 16.29
N THR A 333 10.64 -13.85 16.25
CA THR A 333 10.95 -15.27 16.12
C THR A 333 10.32 -15.95 14.92
N GLY A 334 9.34 -15.32 14.28
CA GLY A 334 8.51 -15.93 13.24
C GLY A 334 7.52 -16.98 13.74
N LYS A 335 7.38 -17.15 15.06
CA LYS A 335 6.49 -18.18 15.64
C LYS A 335 5.04 -17.83 15.44
N LEU A 336 4.26 -18.83 15.00
CA LEU A 336 2.81 -18.75 14.89
C LEU A 336 2.17 -18.50 16.26
N LYS A 337 1.29 -17.52 16.34
CA LYS A 337 0.44 -17.23 17.50
C LYS A 337 -0.93 -17.88 17.35
N TRP A 338 -1.55 -17.65 16.21
CA TRP A 338 -2.82 -18.26 15.79
C TRP A 338 -2.98 -18.18 14.27
N GLU A 339 -3.89 -19.01 13.76
CA GLU A 339 -4.37 -18.94 12.38
C GLU A 339 -5.89 -19.03 12.32
N GLN A 340 -6.45 -18.43 11.28
CA GLN A 340 -7.88 -18.41 10.99
C GLN A 340 -8.11 -18.79 9.53
N GLU A 341 -8.82 -19.87 9.34
CA GLU A 341 -9.30 -20.33 8.03
C GLU A 341 -10.56 -19.59 7.58
N GLY A 342 -10.99 -19.83 6.35
CA GLY A 342 -12.28 -19.40 5.80
C GLY A 342 -12.24 -18.10 4.98
N PHE A 343 -11.12 -17.38 4.94
CA PHE A 343 -10.97 -16.19 4.10
C PHE A 343 -10.62 -16.48 2.64
N ARG A 344 -9.99 -17.61 2.35
CA ARG A 344 -9.40 -18.02 1.07
C ARG A 344 -8.23 -17.12 0.63
N ALA A 345 -8.42 -15.82 0.50
CA ALA A 345 -7.43 -14.78 0.25
C ALA A 345 -8.02 -13.42 0.62
N GLY A 346 -7.18 -12.38 0.72
CA GLY A 346 -7.64 -11.02 1.01
C GLY A 346 -6.50 -10.05 1.28
N THR A 347 -6.86 -8.86 1.72
CA THR A 347 -5.96 -7.79 2.15
C THR A 347 -6.30 -7.38 3.58
N VAL A 348 -5.35 -6.78 4.28
CA VAL A 348 -5.53 -6.31 5.66
C VAL A 348 -5.04 -4.87 5.81
N THR A 349 -5.80 -4.07 6.57
CA THR A 349 -5.44 -2.71 6.99
C THR A 349 -5.53 -2.65 8.52
N LEU A 350 -4.52 -2.08 9.16
CA LEU A 350 -4.49 -1.86 10.60
C LEU A 350 -5.03 -0.46 10.92
N ALA A 351 -6.02 -0.38 11.78
CA ALA A 351 -6.60 0.89 12.24
C ALA A 351 -6.64 0.93 13.78
N GLY A 352 -5.62 1.51 14.39
CA GLY A 352 -5.46 1.48 15.84
C GLY A 352 -5.31 0.05 16.38
N ASP A 353 -6.33 -0.47 17.08
CA ASP A 353 -6.38 -1.84 17.61
C ASP A 353 -7.25 -2.78 16.76
N LEU A 354 -7.67 -2.31 15.57
CA LEU A 354 -8.56 -3.04 14.69
C LEU A 354 -7.82 -3.51 13.42
N LEU A 355 -8.11 -4.73 13.00
CA LEU A 355 -7.81 -5.26 11.68
C LEU A 355 -9.06 -5.12 10.81
N LEU A 356 -8.94 -4.41 9.71
CA LEU A 356 -9.94 -4.39 8.64
C LEU A 356 -9.46 -5.35 7.54
N ILE A 357 -10.11 -6.49 7.44
CA ILE A 357 -9.76 -7.57 6.51
C ILE A 357 -10.77 -7.54 5.38
N LEU A 358 -10.32 -7.28 4.17
CA LEU A 358 -11.15 -7.36 2.97
C LEU A 358 -10.81 -8.65 2.22
N ALA A 359 -11.69 -9.64 2.36
CA ALA A 359 -11.53 -10.94 1.74
C ALA A 359 -11.76 -10.88 0.21
N GLU A 360 -11.15 -11.80 -0.54
CA GLU A 360 -11.24 -11.85 -2.00
C GLU A 360 -12.69 -12.02 -2.51
N ASN A 361 -13.57 -12.61 -1.69
CA ASN A 361 -14.99 -12.70 -2.00
C ASN A 361 -15.77 -11.39 -1.77
N GLY A 362 -15.14 -10.34 -1.28
CA GLY A 362 -15.76 -9.02 -1.01
C GLY A 362 -16.41 -8.88 0.36
N GLU A 363 -16.17 -9.82 1.28
CA GLU A 363 -16.54 -9.68 2.68
C GLU A 363 -15.53 -8.77 3.40
N LEU A 364 -16.02 -7.73 4.07
CA LEU A 364 -15.23 -6.90 4.98
C LEU A 364 -15.43 -7.41 6.42
N VAL A 365 -14.32 -7.69 7.10
CA VAL A 365 -14.32 -8.16 8.49
C VAL A 365 -13.55 -7.18 9.35
N MET A 366 -14.13 -6.78 10.48
CA MET A 366 -13.46 -6.04 11.53
C MET A 366 -13.10 -7.01 12.67
N ALA A 367 -11.83 -7.05 13.04
CA ALA A 367 -11.33 -7.93 14.09
C ALA A 367 -10.33 -7.22 15.01
N ALA A 368 -10.04 -7.81 16.18
CA ALA A 368 -9.00 -7.31 17.08
C ALA A 368 -7.60 -7.59 16.51
N ALA A 369 -6.71 -6.62 16.59
CA ALA A 369 -5.27 -6.82 16.38
C ALA A 369 -4.61 -7.35 17.66
N SER A 370 -4.91 -8.61 18.01
CA SER A 370 -4.43 -9.28 19.23
C SER A 370 -3.64 -10.55 18.90
N PRO A 371 -2.55 -10.83 19.61
CA PRO A 371 -1.82 -12.09 19.47
C PRO A 371 -2.49 -13.27 20.21
N ASP A 372 -3.52 -13.03 21.02
CA ASP A 372 -4.14 -14.05 21.89
C ASP A 372 -5.17 -14.93 21.18
N GLY A 373 -5.60 -14.52 19.97
CA GLY A 373 -6.55 -15.24 19.14
C GLY A 373 -7.31 -14.33 18.18
N PHE A 374 -7.88 -14.90 17.13
CA PHE A 374 -8.72 -14.18 16.19
C PHE A 374 -10.10 -13.91 16.80
N LYS A 375 -10.47 -12.61 16.88
CA LYS A 375 -11.78 -12.18 17.37
C LYS A 375 -12.39 -11.16 16.41
N ALA A 376 -13.35 -11.58 15.60
CA ALA A 376 -14.14 -10.70 14.77
C ALA A 376 -15.23 -10.00 15.58
N PHE A 377 -15.44 -8.71 15.31
CA PHE A 377 -16.51 -7.88 15.88
C PHE A 377 -17.67 -7.71 14.92
N SER A 378 -17.37 -7.59 13.62
CA SER A 378 -18.38 -7.40 12.58
C SER A 378 -17.92 -8.02 11.27
N ARG A 379 -18.91 -8.45 10.44
CA ARG A 379 -18.70 -8.95 9.10
C ARG A 379 -19.80 -8.41 8.18
N ALA A 380 -19.45 -8.03 6.97
CA ALA A 380 -20.43 -7.60 5.98
C ALA A 380 -19.93 -7.82 4.55
N LYS A 381 -20.80 -8.25 3.67
CA LYS A 381 -20.56 -8.29 2.23
C LYS A 381 -20.71 -6.88 1.66
N ILE A 382 -19.61 -6.28 1.18
CA ILE A 382 -19.61 -4.92 0.59
C ILE A 382 -19.47 -4.92 -0.93
N LEU A 383 -18.90 -5.97 -1.51
CA LEU A 383 -18.70 -6.18 -2.94
C LEU A 383 -18.99 -7.62 -3.33
N ASP A 384 -19.47 -7.83 -4.55
CA ASP A 384 -19.58 -9.17 -5.17
C ASP A 384 -18.34 -9.44 -6.04
N GLY A 385 -18.18 -10.70 -6.49
CA GLY A 385 -17.07 -11.10 -7.35
C GLY A 385 -15.71 -11.12 -6.65
N VAL A 386 -14.63 -10.96 -7.43
CA VAL A 386 -13.24 -11.11 -6.96
C VAL A 386 -12.65 -9.74 -6.59
N VAL A 387 -12.25 -9.59 -5.33
CA VAL A 387 -11.64 -8.38 -4.78
C VAL A 387 -10.17 -8.65 -4.47
N ARG A 388 -9.25 -8.08 -5.25
CA ARG A 388 -7.80 -8.21 -5.07
C ARG A 388 -7.10 -6.90 -4.80
N ALA A 389 -7.71 -5.78 -5.21
CA ALA A 389 -7.20 -4.44 -4.92
C ALA A 389 -7.28 -4.15 -3.41
N TYR A 390 -6.23 -3.53 -2.88
CA TYR A 390 -6.31 -2.99 -1.52
C TYR A 390 -7.36 -1.88 -1.45
N PRO A 391 -8.10 -1.77 -0.36
CA PRO A 391 -8.94 -0.61 -0.15
C PRO A 391 -8.11 0.63 0.21
N ALA A 392 -8.66 1.82 -0.06
CA ALA A 392 -8.21 3.04 0.58
C ALA A 392 -9.08 3.30 1.82
N LEU A 393 -8.46 3.81 2.89
CA LEU A 393 -9.17 4.20 4.11
C LEU A 393 -8.85 5.67 4.42
N ALA A 394 -9.78 6.55 4.11
CA ALA A 394 -9.61 7.98 4.29
C ALA A 394 -10.82 8.57 5.05
N ASP A 395 -10.55 9.39 6.06
CA ASP A 395 -11.56 10.07 6.86
C ASP A 395 -12.72 9.14 7.32
N GLY A 396 -12.36 7.95 7.81
CA GLY A 396 -13.30 6.93 8.28
C GLY A 396 -14.17 6.28 7.20
N ARG A 397 -13.87 6.52 5.92
CA ARG A 397 -14.55 5.90 4.77
C ARG A 397 -13.62 4.93 4.08
N LEU A 398 -14.13 3.74 3.78
CA LEU A 398 -13.42 2.73 3.03
C LEU A 398 -13.88 2.75 1.57
N TYR A 399 -12.90 2.81 0.67
CA TYR A 399 -13.10 2.77 -0.78
C TYR A 399 -12.51 1.47 -1.29
N ALA A 400 -13.37 0.58 -1.77
CA ALA A 400 -12.96 -0.74 -2.23
C ALA A 400 -13.47 -1.01 -3.64
N ARG A 401 -12.70 -1.80 -4.41
CA ARG A 401 -13.10 -2.17 -5.77
C ARG A 401 -12.87 -3.64 -6.07
N ASN A 402 -13.66 -4.15 -6.99
CA ASN A 402 -13.36 -5.34 -7.78
C ASN A 402 -13.05 -4.94 -9.24
N GLU A 403 -13.13 -5.88 -10.17
CA GLU A 403 -12.86 -5.65 -11.61
C GLU A 403 -13.94 -4.82 -12.33
N SER A 404 -15.10 -4.57 -11.72
CA SER A 404 -16.24 -3.91 -12.36
C SER A 404 -16.94 -2.87 -11.48
N ARG A 405 -16.69 -2.84 -10.20
CA ARG A 405 -17.40 -1.98 -9.24
C ARG A 405 -16.44 -1.33 -8.25
N LEU A 406 -16.65 -0.04 -7.99
CA LEU A 406 -16.06 0.71 -6.88
C LEU A 406 -17.17 1.08 -5.89
N VAL A 407 -16.90 0.93 -4.60
CA VAL A 407 -17.84 1.25 -3.51
C VAL A 407 -17.17 2.14 -2.48
N CYS A 408 -17.94 3.08 -1.92
CA CYS A 408 -17.59 3.82 -0.71
C CYS A 408 -18.53 3.41 0.42
N VAL A 409 -17.97 2.97 1.54
CA VAL A 409 -18.72 2.65 2.76
C VAL A 409 -18.24 3.49 3.93
N ASP A 410 -19.17 3.92 4.79
CA ASP A 410 -18.89 4.68 6.02
C ASP A 410 -18.60 3.70 7.16
N LEU A 411 -17.42 3.78 7.75
CA LEU A 411 -17.00 2.93 8.87
C LEU A 411 -17.10 3.64 10.23
N ARG A 412 -17.68 4.86 10.26
CA ARG A 412 -17.84 5.68 11.49
C ARG A 412 -19.11 5.35 12.24
#